data_33b0694dbae26ebacdc30ed402fb6322
#
_entry.id   33b0694dbae26ebacdc30ed402fb6322
#
_cell.length_a   1.000
_cell.length_b   1.000
_cell.length_c   1.000
_cell.angle_alpha   90.00
_cell.angle_beta   90.00
_cell.angle_gamma   90.00
#
_symmetry.space_group_name_H-M   'P 1'
#
loop_
_entity.id
_entity.type
_entity.pdbx_description
1 polymer ?
#
loop_
_entity_poly.entity_id
_entity_poly.type
_entity_poly.pdbx_seq_one_letter_code
_entity_poly.pdbx_strand_id
1 'polypeptide(L)'
;MKTLPISRYRFFQKLQPISLLKKITTKTVNGCLQVFSPSGSWSIYIEEGKLIYASYSEKIFERLYRNLQTLSPQISTLPDGIDQQLQAMFENRVENQAISNPDYLAICWLVSQKYINPTQAGKLIELLALEVLETFLCLEEGSYEFISESFLDDMPKYCHLNIRLLVEHRQGTYRDTSPGSAIKFSPDVRFHQPSPQTQKVSEDKKNIPNSCEQTKPPVAKKLYKILFIDNNPTVLNSIENYLDEQIFSVITITDSFNALTEIMRNKPDIILLEVDMPQLDGYEVCSLLRKHSSFKNTPVIMVTAKTGLIDRARAKLVRASGFLPKPFTQGDLLKIIFQNIT
;
A
#
# COMPACT_ATOMS: atom_id res chain seq x y z
N MET A 1 15.87 25.65 -25.05
CA MET A 1 16.49 25.85 -23.73
C MET A 1 15.93 24.78 -22.79
N LYS A 2 16.74 23.79 -22.43
CA LYS A 2 16.35 22.75 -21.44
C LYS A 2 16.44 23.39 -20.07
N THR A 3 15.30 23.62 -19.44
CA THR A 3 15.26 24.00 -18.01
C THR A 3 15.74 22.78 -17.23
N LEU A 4 16.92 22.88 -16.64
CA LEU A 4 17.41 21.92 -15.65
C LEU A 4 16.42 21.89 -14.49
N PRO A 5 16.04 20.71 -13.97
CA PRO A 5 15.26 20.64 -12.75
C PRO A 5 16.08 21.32 -11.65
N ILE A 6 15.51 22.34 -11.02
CA ILE A 6 16.07 22.96 -9.84
C ILE A 6 16.10 21.87 -8.77
N SER A 7 17.24 21.19 -8.64
CA SER A 7 17.49 20.33 -7.49
C SER A 7 17.39 21.27 -6.28
N ARG A 8 16.35 21.07 -5.48
CA ARG A 8 16.18 21.80 -4.22
C ARG A 8 17.40 21.52 -3.39
N TYR A 9 18.33 22.46 -3.29
CA TYR A 9 19.43 22.41 -2.34
C TYR A 9 18.80 22.41 -0.96
N ARG A 10 18.70 21.23 -0.34
CA ARG A 10 18.23 21.11 1.03
C ARG A 10 19.44 21.34 1.91
N PHE A 11 19.42 22.43 2.65
CA PHE A 11 20.45 22.66 3.66
C PHE A 11 20.16 21.75 4.86
N PHE A 12 21.07 20.82 5.11
CA PHE A 12 20.99 20.00 6.32
C PHE A 12 21.46 20.83 7.51
N GLN A 13 20.72 20.76 8.59
CA GLN A 13 21.02 21.40 9.85
C GLN A 13 20.97 20.36 10.97
N LYS A 14 21.55 20.69 12.13
CA LYS A 14 21.47 19.81 13.29
C LYS A 14 20.02 19.53 13.65
N LEU A 15 19.64 18.27 13.70
CA LEU A 15 18.31 17.82 14.06
C LEU A 15 18.25 17.45 15.54
N GLN A 16 17.04 17.62 16.10
CA GLN A 16 16.67 17.10 17.42
C GLN A 16 15.40 16.26 17.27
N PRO A 17 15.51 14.98 16.85
CA PRO A 17 14.38 14.14 16.51
C PRO A 17 13.32 14.06 17.61
N ILE A 18 13.74 13.89 18.86
CA ILE A 18 12.82 13.86 20.04
C ILE A 18 12.02 15.17 20.17
N SER A 19 12.68 16.31 19.96
CA SER A 19 12.02 17.62 20.02
C SER A 19 11.01 17.81 18.89
N LEU A 20 11.32 17.29 17.69
CA LEU A 20 10.41 17.28 16.56
C LEU A 20 9.17 16.43 16.86
N LEU A 21 9.35 15.21 17.35
CA LEU A 21 8.23 14.32 17.73
C LEU A 21 7.36 14.96 18.82
N LYS A 22 7.96 15.56 19.82
CA LYS A 22 7.22 16.29 20.87
C LYS A 22 6.35 17.41 20.28
N LYS A 23 6.87 18.21 19.35
CA LYS A 23 6.13 19.32 18.73
C LYS A 23 4.89 18.86 17.99
N ILE A 24 4.94 17.73 17.30
CA ILE A 24 3.81 17.23 16.52
C ILE A 24 2.80 16.43 17.34
N THR A 25 3.22 15.86 18.48
CA THR A 25 2.34 15.07 19.36
C THR A 25 1.63 15.92 20.41
N THR A 26 2.17 17.09 20.76
CA THR A 26 1.52 18.01 21.73
C THR A 26 0.38 18.82 21.12
N LYS A 27 0.33 18.92 19.81
CA LYS A 27 -0.75 19.56 19.06
C LYS A 27 -1.62 18.46 18.46
N THR A 28 -2.93 18.63 18.44
CA THR A 28 -3.86 17.78 17.71
C THR A 28 -3.76 18.08 16.20
N VAL A 29 -2.59 17.82 15.62
CA VAL A 29 -2.33 18.07 14.19
C VAL A 29 -2.54 16.80 13.39
N ASN A 30 -3.01 16.98 12.17
CA ASN A 30 -3.10 15.93 11.15
C ASN A 30 -2.11 16.25 10.04
N GLY A 31 -1.46 15.25 9.50
CA GLY A 31 -0.55 15.39 8.37
C GLY A 31 0.68 14.49 8.46
N CYS A 32 1.69 14.82 7.67
CA CYS A 32 2.94 14.08 7.55
C CYS A 32 4.16 14.94 7.88
N LEU A 33 4.97 14.51 8.83
CA LEU A 33 6.32 15.03 9.02
C LEU A 33 7.26 14.29 8.07
N GLN A 34 7.79 14.98 7.07
CA GLN A 34 8.84 14.47 6.21
C GLN A 34 10.21 14.97 6.69
N VAL A 35 11.16 14.06 6.81
CA VAL A 35 12.52 14.35 7.20
C VAL A 35 13.48 13.78 6.18
N PHE A 36 14.48 14.55 5.80
CA PHE A 36 15.47 14.20 4.78
C PHE A 36 16.86 14.32 5.36
N SER A 37 17.66 13.29 5.17
CA SER A 37 19.06 13.20 5.59
C SER A 37 19.88 12.57 4.46
N PRO A 38 21.22 12.62 4.49
CA PRO A 38 22.06 11.89 3.55
C PRO A 38 21.79 10.37 3.51
N SER A 39 21.30 9.80 4.61
CA SER A 39 20.98 8.37 4.74
C SER A 39 19.58 7.98 4.25
N GLY A 40 18.76 8.93 3.80
CA GLY A 40 17.43 8.65 3.27
C GLY A 40 16.36 9.63 3.74
N SER A 41 15.10 9.28 3.53
CA SER A 41 13.95 10.09 3.93
C SER A 41 12.98 9.31 4.82
N TRP A 42 12.44 10.00 5.82
CA TRP A 42 11.45 9.47 6.77
C TRP A 42 10.14 10.21 6.57
N SER A 43 9.04 9.48 6.58
CA SER A 43 7.68 10.01 6.55
C SER A 43 6.93 9.50 7.78
N ILE A 44 6.51 10.40 8.65
CA ILE A 44 5.82 10.09 9.91
C ILE A 44 4.43 10.70 9.82
N TYR A 45 3.42 9.85 9.68
CA TYR A 45 2.02 10.22 9.48
C TYR A 45 1.28 10.27 10.80
N ILE A 46 0.60 11.38 11.04
CA ILE A 46 -0.04 11.70 12.31
C ILE A 46 -1.49 12.11 12.11
N GLU A 47 -2.35 11.59 12.95
CA GLU A 47 -3.74 11.98 13.05
C GLU A 47 -4.10 12.21 14.52
N GLU A 48 -4.65 13.38 14.83
CA GLU A 48 -4.99 13.79 16.21
C GLU A 48 -3.81 13.63 17.20
N GLY A 49 -2.59 13.88 16.75
CA GLY A 49 -1.38 13.75 17.56
C GLY A 49 -0.91 12.30 17.79
N LYS A 50 -1.58 11.32 17.19
CA LYS A 50 -1.20 9.90 17.24
C LYS A 50 -0.55 9.47 15.94
N LEU A 51 0.40 8.55 16.02
CA LEU A 51 1.03 7.94 14.85
C LEU A 51 0.07 6.93 14.21
N ILE A 52 -0.21 7.12 12.92
CA ILE A 52 -0.97 6.17 12.12
C ILE A 52 -0.10 5.31 11.21
N TYR A 53 1.07 5.84 10.83
CA TYR A 53 2.06 5.12 10.03
C TYR A 53 3.41 5.82 10.04
N ALA A 54 4.50 5.07 9.81
CA ALA A 54 5.83 5.61 9.57
C ALA A 54 6.54 4.81 8.48
N SER A 55 7.23 5.50 7.59
CA SER A 55 8.01 4.91 6.49
C SER A 55 9.41 5.51 6.44
N TYR A 56 10.37 4.70 6.00
CA TYR A 56 11.75 5.09 5.71
C TYR A 56 12.12 4.61 4.32
N SER A 57 12.68 5.48 3.49
CA SER A 57 12.89 5.24 2.06
C SER A 57 13.75 4.03 1.72
N GLU A 58 14.70 3.68 2.61
CA GLU A 58 15.61 2.58 2.33
C GLU A 58 14.99 1.23 2.72
N LYS A 59 15.13 0.23 1.87
CA LYS A 59 14.76 -1.17 2.14
C LYS A 59 13.31 -1.36 2.64
N ILE A 60 12.37 -0.64 2.05
CA ILE A 60 10.97 -0.59 2.46
C ILE A 60 10.37 -2.01 2.52
N PHE A 61 10.50 -2.78 1.45
CA PHE A 61 9.91 -4.12 1.35
C PHE A 61 10.66 -5.16 2.19
N GLU A 62 11.98 -5.05 2.34
CA GLU A 62 12.75 -5.94 3.22
C GLU A 62 12.23 -5.88 4.66
N ARG A 63 11.90 -4.66 5.15
CA ARG A 63 11.28 -4.50 6.47
C ARG A 63 9.87 -5.07 6.53
N LEU A 64 9.07 -4.79 5.51
CA LEU A 64 7.70 -5.31 5.44
C LEU A 64 7.68 -6.84 5.49
N TYR A 65 8.50 -7.51 4.68
CA TYR A 65 8.56 -8.98 4.62
C TYR A 65 9.05 -9.58 5.94
N ARG A 66 10.11 -9.02 6.54
CA ARG A 66 10.65 -9.48 7.81
C ARG A 66 9.59 -9.40 8.92
N ASN A 67 8.88 -8.28 9.03
CA ASN A 67 7.83 -8.12 10.03
C ASN A 67 6.61 -8.99 9.75
N LEU A 68 6.25 -9.19 8.49
CA LEU A 68 5.19 -10.09 8.08
C LEU A 68 5.54 -11.54 8.43
N GLN A 69 6.77 -11.98 8.20
CA GLN A 69 7.26 -13.30 8.62
C GLN A 69 7.26 -13.47 10.14
N THR A 70 7.60 -12.43 10.89
CA THR A 70 7.54 -12.46 12.36
C THR A 70 6.10 -12.68 12.86
N LEU A 71 5.11 -12.17 12.16
CA LEU A 71 3.70 -12.34 12.48
C LEU A 71 3.08 -13.61 11.89
N SER A 72 3.73 -14.25 10.93
CA SER A 72 3.19 -15.41 10.20
C SER A 72 2.73 -16.56 11.11
N PRO A 73 3.37 -16.89 12.26
CA PRO A 73 2.84 -17.90 13.16
C PRO A 73 1.45 -17.58 13.75
N GLN A 74 1.09 -16.30 13.76
CA GLN A 74 -0.22 -15.81 14.24
C GLN A 74 -1.23 -15.58 13.10
N ILE A 75 -0.80 -15.81 11.84
CA ILE A 75 -1.60 -15.55 10.64
C ILE A 75 -1.69 -16.83 9.82
N SER A 76 -2.71 -17.63 10.08
CA SER A 76 -2.93 -18.91 9.37
C SER A 76 -3.37 -18.77 7.91
N THR A 77 -3.64 -17.54 7.47
CA THR A 77 -4.23 -17.23 6.14
C THR A 77 -3.21 -16.73 5.13
N LEU A 78 -1.94 -16.55 5.53
CA LEU A 78 -0.89 -16.12 4.60
C LEU A 78 -0.54 -17.26 3.63
N PRO A 79 -0.61 -17.02 2.31
CA PRO A 79 -0.19 -18.01 1.33
C PRO A 79 1.32 -18.10 1.25
N ASP A 80 1.83 -19.26 0.85
CA ASP A 80 3.24 -19.44 0.51
C ASP A 80 3.61 -18.52 -0.67
N GLY A 81 4.79 -17.90 -0.62
CA GLY A 81 5.27 -17.00 -1.67
C GLY A 81 4.60 -15.63 -1.72
N ILE A 82 3.97 -15.21 -0.62
CA ILE A 82 3.34 -13.88 -0.53
C ILE A 82 4.34 -12.74 -0.72
N ASP A 83 5.59 -12.90 -0.27
CA ASP A 83 6.69 -11.97 -0.46
C ASP A 83 7.00 -11.74 -1.94
N GLN A 84 7.10 -12.80 -2.73
CA GLN A 84 7.31 -12.72 -4.19
C GLN A 84 6.15 -12.03 -4.89
N GLN A 85 4.92 -12.28 -4.43
CA GLN A 85 3.73 -11.64 -4.98
C GLN A 85 3.70 -10.14 -4.67
N LEU A 86 3.98 -9.74 -3.44
CA LEU A 86 4.07 -8.33 -3.05
C LEU A 86 5.21 -7.62 -3.77
N GLN A 87 6.36 -8.30 -3.94
CA GLN A 87 7.50 -7.78 -4.68
C GLN A 87 7.15 -7.49 -6.14
N ALA A 88 6.53 -8.43 -6.81
CA ALA A 88 6.11 -8.25 -8.20
C ALA A 88 5.13 -7.08 -8.38
N MET A 89 4.21 -6.89 -7.42
CA MET A 89 3.18 -5.87 -7.50
C MET A 89 3.65 -4.46 -7.17
N PHE A 90 4.49 -4.31 -6.15
CA PHE A 90 4.77 -3.01 -5.55
C PHE A 90 6.24 -2.59 -5.67
N GLU A 91 7.19 -3.52 -5.85
CA GLU A 91 8.62 -3.23 -5.90
C GLU A 91 9.17 -3.12 -7.33
N ASN A 92 8.81 -4.05 -8.22
CA ASN A 92 9.40 -4.16 -9.56
C ASN A 92 8.92 -3.13 -10.60
N ARG A 93 7.96 -2.27 -10.28
CA ARG A 93 7.39 -1.28 -11.23
C ARG A 93 7.92 0.14 -11.04
N VAL A 94 9.01 0.30 -10.30
CA VAL A 94 9.51 1.61 -9.83
C VAL A 94 10.32 2.39 -10.87
N GLU A 95 10.59 1.87 -12.06
CA GLU A 95 11.53 2.55 -12.99
C GLU A 95 11.00 3.87 -13.59
N ASN A 96 9.68 4.16 -13.55
CA ASN A 96 9.16 5.40 -14.16
C ASN A 96 8.19 6.24 -13.33
N GLN A 97 7.61 5.74 -12.23
CA GLN A 97 6.74 6.54 -11.36
C GLN A 97 6.81 6.04 -9.91
N ALA A 98 7.32 6.87 -9.01
CA ALA A 98 7.39 6.55 -7.59
C ALA A 98 5.98 6.41 -6.99
N ILE A 99 5.59 5.21 -6.61
CA ILE A 99 4.38 4.97 -5.82
C ILE A 99 4.61 5.54 -4.42
N SER A 100 3.72 6.41 -3.96
CA SER A 100 3.78 6.92 -2.59
C SER A 100 3.40 5.82 -1.60
N ASN A 101 4.31 5.49 -0.67
CA ASN A 101 4.12 4.48 0.39
C ASN A 101 3.64 3.11 -0.13
N PRO A 102 4.42 2.45 -0.98
CA PRO A 102 4.03 1.18 -1.60
C PRO A 102 3.85 0.06 -0.56
N ASP A 103 4.54 0.11 0.55
CA ASP A 103 4.41 -0.79 1.69
C ASP A 103 3.06 -0.64 2.40
N TYR A 104 2.55 0.59 2.57
CA TYR A 104 1.21 0.80 3.11
C TYR A 104 0.11 0.28 2.17
N LEU A 105 0.28 0.49 0.87
CA LEU A 105 -0.61 -0.08 -0.13
C LEU A 105 -0.60 -1.61 -0.10
N ALA A 106 0.58 -2.22 0.08
CA ALA A 106 0.71 -3.66 0.25
C ALA A 106 -0.05 -4.16 1.49
N ILE A 107 0.02 -3.43 2.62
CA ILE A 107 -0.76 -3.76 3.82
C ILE A 107 -2.27 -3.66 3.55
N CYS A 108 -2.72 -2.59 2.90
CA CYS A 108 -4.14 -2.45 2.53
C CYS A 108 -4.59 -3.59 1.61
N TRP A 109 -3.75 -3.98 0.66
CA TRP A 109 -4.03 -5.12 -0.21
C TRP A 109 -4.13 -6.43 0.58
N LEU A 110 -3.20 -6.72 1.50
CA LEU A 110 -3.26 -7.91 2.36
C LEU A 110 -4.58 -7.99 3.15
N VAL A 111 -5.06 -6.86 3.66
CA VAL A 111 -6.36 -6.80 4.37
C VAL A 111 -7.52 -7.04 3.40
N SER A 112 -7.50 -6.43 2.21
CA SER A 112 -8.55 -6.59 1.21
C SER A 112 -8.67 -8.04 0.72
N GLN A 113 -7.54 -8.75 0.60
CA GLN A 113 -7.50 -10.18 0.26
C GLN A 113 -7.86 -11.09 1.44
N LYS A 114 -8.11 -10.54 2.62
CA LYS A 114 -8.36 -11.30 3.86
C LYS A 114 -7.21 -12.22 4.27
N TYR A 115 -5.99 -11.93 3.81
CA TYR A 115 -4.78 -12.62 4.27
C TYR A 115 -4.42 -12.21 5.70
N ILE A 116 -4.70 -10.96 6.04
CA ILE A 116 -4.61 -10.44 7.41
C ILE A 116 -5.90 -9.69 7.75
N ASN A 117 -6.27 -9.68 9.02
CA ASN A 117 -7.38 -8.86 9.50
C ASN A 117 -6.90 -7.45 9.92
N PRO A 118 -7.80 -6.49 10.12
CA PRO A 118 -7.42 -5.11 10.51
C PRO A 118 -6.57 -5.02 11.79
N THR A 119 -6.78 -5.91 12.76
CA THR A 119 -5.99 -5.95 14.02
C THR A 119 -4.56 -6.42 13.73
N GLN A 120 -4.39 -7.41 12.88
CA GLN A 120 -3.08 -7.91 12.46
C GLN A 120 -2.34 -6.85 11.62
N ALA A 121 -3.05 -6.12 10.74
CA ALA A 121 -2.50 -4.98 10.01
C ALA A 121 -2.01 -3.88 10.98
N GLY A 122 -2.80 -3.55 12.00
CA GLY A 122 -2.39 -2.60 13.05
C GLY A 122 -1.11 -3.05 13.77
N LYS A 123 -1.00 -4.36 14.09
CA LYS A 123 0.22 -4.89 14.71
C LYS A 123 1.43 -4.86 13.79
N LEU A 124 1.23 -5.15 12.49
CA LEU A 124 2.29 -5.05 11.48
C LEU A 124 2.79 -3.59 11.36
N ILE A 125 1.87 -2.63 11.32
CA ILE A 125 2.20 -1.20 11.27
C ILE A 125 2.95 -0.78 12.55
N GLU A 126 2.56 -1.26 13.72
CA GLU A 126 3.28 -0.99 14.98
C GLU A 126 4.73 -1.45 14.93
N LEU A 127 4.99 -2.68 14.44
CA LEU A 127 6.34 -3.22 14.30
C LEU A 127 7.17 -2.40 13.29
N LEU A 128 6.61 -2.07 12.13
CA LEU A 128 7.26 -1.21 11.14
C LEU A 128 7.58 0.17 11.70
N ALA A 129 6.63 0.78 12.41
CA ALA A 129 6.81 2.11 13.01
C ALA A 129 7.92 2.13 14.06
N LEU A 130 8.05 1.07 14.87
CA LEU A 130 9.13 0.94 15.85
C LEU A 130 10.50 0.95 15.18
N GLU A 131 10.71 0.17 14.12
CA GLU A 131 11.96 0.13 13.37
C GLU A 131 12.28 1.47 12.69
N VAL A 132 11.27 2.11 12.08
CA VAL A 132 11.43 3.41 11.44
C VAL A 132 11.79 4.51 12.45
N LEU A 133 11.11 4.52 13.60
CA LEU A 133 11.39 5.49 14.67
C LEU A 133 12.78 5.29 15.27
N GLU A 134 13.29 4.05 15.36
CA GLU A 134 14.68 3.81 15.79
C GLU A 134 15.70 4.51 14.90
N THR A 135 15.59 4.29 13.59
CA THR A 135 16.50 4.94 12.63
C THR A 135 16.32 6.45 12.64
N PHE A 136 15.10 6.94 12.78
CA PHE A 136 14.80 8.36 12.88
C PHE A 136 15.42 9.02 14.11
N LEU A 137 15.37 8.38 15.28
CA LEU A 137 15.90 8.91 16.53
C LEU A 137 17.42 9.03 16.54
N CYS A 138 18.11 8.28 15.68
CA CYS A 138 19.56 8.34 15.51
C CYS A 138 20.03 9.48 14.57
N LEU A 139 19.12 10.28 14.00
CA LEU A 139 19.49 11.36 13.09
C LEU A 139 20.15 12.52 13.83
N GLU A 140 21.33 12.95 13.36
CA GLU A 140 22.05 14.10 13.88
C GLU A 140 21.83 15.35 13.03
N GLU A 141 21.66 15.16 11.70
CA GLU A 141 21.47 16.24 10.75
C GLU A 141 20.42 15.92 9.68
N GLY A 142 19.79 16.95 9.15
CA GLY A 142 18.79 16.81 8.10
C GLY A 142 17.99 18.07 7.89
N SER A 143 17.03 18.00 6.99
CA SER A 143 15.97 18.99 6.78
C SER A 143 14.61 18.35 6.99
N TYR A 144 13.64 19.13 7.40
CA TYR A 144 12.30 18.61 7.60
C TYR A 144 11.24 19.59 7.11
N GLU A 145 10.10 19.05 6.74
CA GLU A 145 8.89 19.79 6.40
C GLU A 145 7.65 19.07 6.98
N PHE A 146 6.60 19.83 7.25
CA PHE A 146 5.32 19.28 7.68
C PHE A 146 4.26 19.57 6.63
N ILE A 147 3.60 18.52 6.16
CA ILE A 147 2.59 18.55 5.10
C ILE A 147 1.25 18.25 5.76
N SER A 148 0.30 19.21 5.69
CA SER A 148 -1.02 19.10 6.29
C SER A 148 -1.95 18.13 5.58
N GLU A 149 -1.76 17.95 4.25
CA GLU A 149 -2.50 16.99 3.45
C GLU A 149 -1.58 15.82 3.12
N SER A 150 -1.96 14.61 3.47
CA SER A 150 -1.13 13.44 3.30
C SER A 150 -1.77 12.36 2.44
N PHE A 151 -0.95 11.51 1.86
CA PHE A 151 -1.39 10.33 1.12
C PHE A 151 -2.35 9.45 1.94
N LEU A 152 -2.19 9.42 3.27
CA LEU A 152 -2.98 8.55 4.15
C LEU A 152 -4.33 9.14 4.57
N ASP A 153 -4.63 10.42 4.28
CA ASP A 153 -5.85 11.07 4.78
C ASP A 153 -7.11 10.32 4.38
N ASP A 154 -7.14 9.83 3.16
CA ASP A 154 -8.26 9.07 2.60
C ASP A 154 -8.07 7.54 2.65
N MET A 155 -6.98 7.02 3.23
CA MET A 155 -6.72 5.58 3.30
C MET A 155 -7.31 4.98 4.57
N PRO A 156 -7.67 3.66 4.58
CA PRO A 156 -8.05 2.96 5.80
C PRO A 156 -6.94 3.06 6.86
N LYS A 157 -7.28 3.37 8.11
CA LYS A 157 -6.34 3.45 9.22
C LYS A 157 -6.55 2.27 10.16
N TYR A 158 -5.49 1.51 10.36
CA TYR A 158 -5.56 0.25 11.13
C TYR A 158 -5.10 0.41 12.58
N CYS A 159 -4.40 1.50 12.91
CA CYS A 159 -3.95 1.78 14.27
C CYS A 159 -3.78 3.29 14.52
N HIS A 160 -3.79 3.66 15.81
CA HIS A 160 -3.46 4.99 16.30
C HIS A 160 -2.52 4.82 17.50
N LEU A 161 -1.22 4.96 17.24
CA LEU A 161 -0.17 4.65 18.19
C LEU A 161 0.27 5.89 18.97
N ASN A 162 0.50 5.74 20.27
CA ASN A 162 1.06 6.81 21.08
C ASN A 162 2.59 6.82 20.93
N ILE A 163 3.12 7.80 20.18
CA ILE A 163 4.56 7.93 19.91
C ILE A 163 5.36 7.98 21.21
N ARG A 164 4.84 8.66 22.24
CA ARG A 164 5.54 8.79 23.51
C ARG A 164 5.78 7.43 24.16
N LEU A 165 4.77 6.58 24.20
CA LEU A 165 4.90 5.21 24.74
C LEU A 165 5.86 4.37 23.92
N LEU A 166 5.86 4.50 22.59
CA LEU A 166 6.79 3.79 21.71
C LEU A 166 8.26 4.19 21.98
N VAL A 167 8.51 5.47 22.19
CA VAL A 167 9.86 6.00 22.49
C VAL A 167 10.29 5.64 23.91
N GLU A 168 9.39 5.73 24.92
CA GLU A 168 9.68 5.39 26.31
C GLU A 168 9.95 3.89 26.50
N HIS A 169 9.21 3.03 25.80
CA HIS A 169 9.40 1.57 25.88
C HIS A 169 10.82 1.14 25.48
N ARG A 170 11.44 1.84 24.55
CA ARG A 170 12.82 1.60 24.11
C ARG A 170 13.87 2.20 25.07
N GLN A 171 13.62 3.34 25.67
CA GLN A 171 14.54 3.92 26.66
C GLN A 171 14.59 3.11 27.95
N GLY A 172 13.52 2.38 28.30
CA GLY A 172 13.50 1.42 29.42
C GLY A 172 14.38 0.20 29.18
N THR A 173 14.46 -0.30 27.96
CA THR A 173 15.32 -1.47 27.60
C THR A 173 16.80 -1.14 27.65
N TYR A 174 17.19 0.15 27.49
CA TYR A 174 18.59 0.61 27.61
C TYR A 174 19.04 0.88 29.07
N ARG A 175 18.12 0.99 30.04
CA ARG A 175 18.49 1.28 31.43
C ARG A 175 18.79 0.03 32.28
N ASP A 176 18.42 -1.15 31.81
CA ASP A 176 18.67 -2.41 32.54
C ASP A 176 19.97 -3.13 32.13
N THR A 177 20.77 -2.55 31.23
CA THR A 177 22.12 -3.05 30.94
C THR A 177 23.16 -2.20 31.66
N SER A 178 23.66 -2.70 32.78
CA SER A 178 24.83 -2.17 33.50
C SER A 178 26.02 -1.95 32.57
N PRO A 179 26.89 -0.94 32.83
CA PRO A 179 28.03 -0.61 31.97
C PRO A 179 29.09 -1.72 32.07
N GLY A 180 29.09 -2.69 31.18
CA GLY A 180 30.06 -3.77 31.19
C GLY A 180 30.03 -4.79 30.07
N SER A 181 29.09 -4.79 29.17
CA SER A 181 29.17 -5.71 28.01
C SER A 181 28.86 -5.00 26.70
N ALA A 182 29.94 -4.55 26.04
CA ALA A 182 29.89 -4.14 24.64
C ALA A 182 29.48 -5.34 23.78
N ILE A 183 28.25 -5.34 23.30
CA ILE A 183 27.82 -6.28 22.25
C ILE A 183 28.46 -5.81 20.96
N LYS A 184 29.60 -6.45 20.61
CA LYS A 184 30.20 -6.35 19.30
C LYS A 184 29.24 -6.97 18.27
N PHE A 185 28.70 -6.17 17.39
CA PHE A 185 28.10 -6.66 16.17
C PHE A 185 29.21 -7.28 15.31
N SER A 186 29.26 -8.59 15.24
CA SER A 186 30.07 -9.31 14.27
C SER A 186 29.26 -9.44 12.97
N PRO A 187 29.81 -9.02 11.84
CA PRO A 187 29.20 -9.25 10.53
C PRO A 187 29.68 -10.59 9.97
N ASP A 188 29.26 -11.71 10.58
CA ASP A 188 29.57 -13.02 10.03
C ASP A 188 28.44 -14.02 10.38
N VAL A 189 27.39 -13.99 9.59
CA VAL A 189 26.53 -15.16 9.45
C VAL A 189 26.92 -15.86 8.16
N ARG A 190 27.88 -16.77 8.26
CA ARG A 190 28.20 -17.72 7.20
C ARG A 190 27.02 -18.66 7.01
N PHE A 191 26.45 -18.61 5.82
CA PHE A 191 25.53 -19.63 5.35
C PHE A 191 26.26 -20.98 5.27
N HIS A 192 25.87 -21.92 6.12
CA HIS A 192 26.27 -23.32 5.97
C HIS A 192 25.41 -23.94 4.86
N GLN A 193 26.04 -24.26 3.75
CA GLN A 193 25.50 -25.19 2.77
C GLN A 193 25.55 -26.60 3.36
N PRO A 194 24.50 -27.41 3.32
CA PRO A 194 24.60 -28.83 3.61
C PRO A 194 25.15 -29.55 2.37
N SER A 195 26.31 -30.20 2.54
CA SER A 195 26.89 -31.12 1.57
C SER A 195 26.06 -32.41 1.48
N PRO A 196 26.01 -33.06 0.31
CA PRO A 196 25.25 -34.29 0.15
C PRO A 196 26.02 -35.48 0.72
N GLN A 197 25.50 -36.12 1.77
CA GLN A 197 25.95 -37.45 2.16
C GLN A 197 25.03 -38.51 1.57
N THR A 198 25.64 -39.26 0.64
CA THR A 198 25.19 -40.54 0.13
C THR A 198 25.12 -41.56 1.29
N GLN A 199 23.96 -42.12 1.56
CA GLN A 199 23.86 -43.41 2.23
C GLN A 199 22.88 -44.35 1.55
N LYS A 200 23.32 -45.58 1.50
CA LYS A 200 22.86 -46.73 0.74
C LYS A 200 21.50 -47.25 1.13
N VAL A 201 20.87 -47.79 0.11
CA VAL A 201 19.68 -48.65 0.08
C VAL A 201 19.75 -49.82 1.08
N SER A 202 18.66 -50.06 1.78
CA SER A 202 18.19 -51.39 2.12
C SER A 202 16.67 -51.43 2.04
N GLU A 203 16.20 -52.34 1.21
CA GLU A 203 14.79 -52.71 1.02
C GLU A 203 14.25 -53.36 2.26
N ASP A 204 13.05 -52.97 2.70
CA ASP A 204 12.10 -53.92 3.28
C ASP A 204 10.66 -53.47 3.02
N LYS A 205 9.92 -54.41 2.47
CA LYS A 205 8.50 -54.34 2.15
C LYS A 205 7.68 -54.47 3.42
N LYS A 206 6.67 -53.65 3.64
CA LYS A 206 5.24 -54.06 3.83
C LYS A 206 4.41 -53.00 4.55
N ASN A 207 3.21 -52.94 4.03
CA ASN A 207 1.96 -52.46 4.60
C ASN A 207 1.52 -51.00 4.36
N ILE A 208 0.64 -50.90 3.38
CA ILE A 208 -0.35 -49.81 3.18
C ILE A 208 -1.39 -49.90 4.31
N PRO A 209 -1.75 -48.79 4.91
CA PRO A 209 -3.19 -48.47 4.96
C PRO A 209 -3.49 -47.13 4.32
N ASN A 210 -4.49 -47.18 3.44
CA ASN A 210 -5.19 -46.03 2.88
C ASN A 210 -5.67 -45.09 3.99
N SER A 211 -5.13 -43.88 4.04
CA SER A 211 -5.82 -42.74 4.60
C SER A 211 -5.98 -41.69 3.50
N CYS A 212 -7.20 -41.50 3.11
CA CYS A 212 -7.67 -40.46 2.21
C CYS A 212 -7.35 -39.08 2.85
N GLU A 213 -6.22 -38.48 2.53
CA GLU A 213 -6.01 -37.07 2.74
C GLU A 213 -6.86 -36.33 1.72
N GLN A 214 -7.98 -35.81 2.20
CA GLN A 214 -8.77 -34.82 1.48
C GLN A 214 -7.90 -33.57 1.32
N THR A 215 -7.21 -33.44 0.20
CA THR A 215 -6.64 -32.20 -0.26
C THR A 215 -7.77 -31.19 -0.43
N LYS A 216 -7.82 -30.20 0.47
CA LYS A 216 -8.70 -29.04 0.30
C LYS A 216 -8.41 -28.47 -1.09
N PRO A 217 -9.44 -28.15 -1.90
CA PRO A 217 -9.24 -27.54 -3.19
C PRO A 217 -8.51 -26.20 -2.99
N PRO A 218 -7.58 -25.82 -3.89
CA PRO A 218 -6.92 -24.53 -3.84
C PRO A 218 -7.99 -23.44 -3.82
N VAL A 219 -7.91 -22.54 -2.85
CA VAL A 219 -8.77 -21.36 -2.78
C VAL A 219 -8.57 -20.58 -4.07
N ALA A 220 -9.56 -20.58 -4.94
CA ALA A 220 -9.52 -19.85 -6.20
C ALA A 220 -9.25 -18.37 -5.89
N LYS A 221 -8.12 -17.84 -6.36
CA LYS A 221 -7.78 -16.41 -6.24
C LYS A 221 -8.93 -15.61 -6.84
N LYS A 222 -9.60 -14.79 -6.02
CA LYS A 222 -10.63 -13.87 -6.50
C LYS A 222 -9.92 -12.71 -7.19
N LEU A 223 -9.99 -12.65 -8.53
CA LEU A 223 -9.57 -11.49 -9.29
C LEU A 223 -10.62 -10.40 -9.18
N TYR A 224 -10.21 -9.17 -8.86
CA TYR A 224 -11.10 -8.03 -8.91
C TYR A 224 -11.31 -7.56 -10.35
N LYS A 225 -12.56 -7.50 -10.79
CA LYS A 225 -12.92 -7.03 -12.12
C LYS A 225 -13.02 -5.51 -12.13
N ILE A 226 -12.13 -4.89 -12.86
CA ILE A 226 -12.11 -3.44 -13.08
C ILE A 226 -12.58 -3.17 -14.51
N LEU A 227 -13.61 -2.36 -14.65
CA LEU A 227 -14.07 -1.93 -15.96
C LEU A 227 -13.73 -0.45 -16.14
N PHE A 228 -12.97 -0.14 -17.16
CA PHE A 228 -12.56 1.22 -17.48
C PHE A 228 -13.13 1.69 -18.81
N ILE A 229 -13.82 2.83 -18.77
CA ILE A 229 -14.48 3.42 -19.93
C ILE A 229 -13.85 4.78 -20.19
N ASP A 230 -13.19 4.91 -21.33
CA ASP A 230 -12.48 6.12 -21.75
C ASP A 230 -12.35 6.11 -23.28
N ASN A 231 -12.70 7.22 -23.93
CA ASN A 231 -12.56 7.36 -25.38
C ASN A 231 -11.11 7.54 -25.87
N ASN A 232 -10.15 7.68 -24.96
CA ASN A 232 -8.72 7.80 -25.27
C ASN A 232 -7.98 6.47 -25.08
N PRO A 233 -7.57 5.78 -26.16
CA PRO A 233 -6.89 4.50 -26.07
C PRO A 233 -5.53 4.55 -25.36
N THR A 234 -4.85 5.72 -25.37
CA THR A 234 -3.58 5.87 -24.68
C THR A 234 -3.76 5.78 -23.16
N VAL A 235 -4.85 6.32 -22.63
CA VAL A 235 -5.19 6.24 -21.21
C VAL A 235 -5.56 4.80 -20.82
N LEU A 236 -6.33 4.11 -21.68
CA LEU A 236 -6.69 2.72 -21.47
C LEU A 236 -5.46 1.81 -21.38
N ASN A 237 -4.52 1.93 -22.32
CA ASN A 237 -3.27 1.18 -22.32
C ASN A 237 -2.41 1.48 -21.08
N SER A 238 -2.42 2.72 -20.59
CA SER A 238 -1.68 3.08 -19.38
C SER A 238 -2.23 2.35 -18.14
N ILE A 239 -3.55 2.22 -18.03
CA ILE A 239 -4.19 1.53 -16.91
C ILE A 239 -3.94 0.02 -16.96
N GLU A 240 -3.98 -0.61 -18.13
CA GLU A 240 -3.63 -2.02 -18.29
C GLU A 240 -2.20 -2.27 -17.82
N ASN A 241 -1.27 -1.35 -18.12
CA ASN A 241 0.11 -1.45 -17.65
C ASN A 241 0.29 -1.16 -16.15
N TYR A 242 -0.63 -0.40 -15.53
CA TYR A 242 -0.56 -0.06 -14.10
C TYR A 242 -1.12 -1.13 -13.19
N LEU A 243 -2.01 -1.99 -13.70
CA LEU A 243 -2.72 -2.99 -12.91
C LEU A 243 -2.17 -4.40 -13.19
N ASP A 244 -1.94 -5.16 -12.11
CA ASP A 244 -1.42 -6.51 -12.19
C ASP A 244 -2.50 -7.52 -12.56
N GLU A 245 -2.29 -8.28 -13.63
CA GLU A 245 -3.20 -9.31 -14.12
C GLU A 245 -3.44 -10.45 -13.12
N GLN A 246 -2.55 -10.63 -12.16
CA GLN A 246 -2.72 -11.66 -11.12
C GLN A 246 -3.73 -11.26 -10.05
N ILE A 247 -4.09 -9.97 -10.00
CA ILE A 247 -5.00 -9.40 -8.99
C ILE A 247 -6.23 -8.81 -9.65
N PHE A 248 -6.05 -8.15 -10.79
CA PHE A 248 -7.08 -7.41 -11.46
C PHE A 248 -7.39 -8.02 -12.83
N SER A 249 -8.65 -8.20 -13.10
CA SER A 249 -9.15 -8.46 -14.45
C SER A 249 -9.64 -7.13 -15.02
N VAL A 250 -8.80 -6.48 -15.84
CA VAL A 250 -9.11 -5.18 -16.43
C VAL A 250 -9.86 -5.38 -17.73
N ILE A 251 -10.96 -4.64 -17.90
CA ILE A 251 -11.77 -4.60 -19.10
C ILE A 251 -11.84 -3.15 -19.55
N THR A 252 -11.34 -2.86 -20.74
CA THR A 252 -11.30 -1.51 -21.31
C THR A 252 -12.37 -1.33 -22.37
N ILE A 253 -13.04 -0.19 -22.39
CA ILE A 253 -14.10 0.17 -23.32
C ILE A 253 -13.84 1.57 -23.84
N THR A 254 -13.77 1.71 -25.17
CA THR A 254 -13.60 2.99 -25.85
C THR A 254 -14.93 3.64 -26.24
N ASP A 255 -15.96 2.84 -26.40
CA ASP A 255 -17.26 3.30 -26.87
C ASP A 255 -18.25 3.45 -25.71
N SER A 256 -18.59 4.70 -25.41
CA SER A 256 -19.55 5.04 -24.34
C SER A 256 -20.96 4.47 -24.57
N PHE A 257 -21.33 4.22 -25.83
CA PHE A 257 -22.65 3.65 -26.17
C PHE A 257 -22.78 2.20 -25.67
N ASN A 258 -21.70 1.43 -25.72
CA ASN A 258 -21.67 0.05 -25.24
C ASN A 258 -21.40 -0.07 -23.72
N ALA A 259 -21.10 1.04 -23.05
CA ALA A 259 -20.69 1.06 -21.64
C ALA A 259 -21.67 0.31 -20.72
N LEU A 260 -22.97 0.62 -20.78
CA LEU A 260 -23.99 0.00 -19.93
C LEU A 260 -24.14 -1.49 -20.22
N THR A 261 -24.09 -1.88 -21.50
CA THR A 261 -24.18 -3.30 -21.90
C THR A 261 -23.01 -4.11 -21.36
N GLU A 262 -21.81 -3.57 -21.48
CA GLU A 262 -20.59 -4.24 -20.97
C GLU A 262 -20.52 -4.26 -19.44
N ILE A 263 -21.01 -3.23 -18.75
CA ILE A 263 -21.15 -3.25 -17.29
C ILE A 263 -22.11 -4.36 -16.85
N MET A 264 -23.25 -4.49 -17.51
CA MET A 264 -24.23 -5.53 -17.19
C MET A 264 -23.70 -6.94 -17.45
N ARG A 265 -22.94 -7.11 -18.53
CA ARG A 265 -22.35 -8.39 -18.95
C ARG A 265 -21.25 -8.85 -18.00
N ASN A 266 -20.33 -7.94 -17.65
CA ASN A 266 -19.11 -8.28 -16.92
C ASN A 266 -19.27 -8.20 -15.40
N LYS A 267 -20.27 -7.47 -14.89
CA LYS A 267 -20.53 -7.27 -13.46
C LYS A 267 -19.25 -6.89 -12.69
N PRO A 268 -18.65 -5.74 -13.00
CA PRO A 268 -17.40 -5.32 -12.41
C PRO A 268 -17.52 -5.04 -10.90
N ASP A 269 -16.41 -5.24 -10.17
CA ASP A 269 -16.29 -4.88 -8.75
C ASP A 269 -16.10 -3.37 -8.58
N ILE A 270 -15.51 -2.69 -9.58
CA ILE A 270 -15.33 -1.23 -9.64
C ILE A 270 -15.37 -0.75 -11.10
N ILE A 271 -15.87 0.47 -11.30
CA ILE A 271 -15.96 1.12 -12.60
C ILE A 271 -15.13 2.42 -12.57
N LEU A 272 -14.18 2.55 -13.49
CA LEU A 272 -13.46 3.77 -13.78
C LEU A 272 -14.09 4.41 -15.01
N LEU A 273 -14.49 5.68 -14.95
CA LEU A 273 -15.35 6.28 -15.94
C LEU A 273 -14.89 7.69 -16.31
N GLU A 274 -14.49 7.88 -17.58
CA GLU A 274 -14.26 9.23 -18.11
C GLU A 274 -15.57 10.02 -18.15
N VAL A 275 -15.49 11.28 -17.83
CA VAL A 275 -16.64 12.20 -17.87
C VAL A 275 -16.89 12.69 -19.30
N ASP A 276 -15.82 13.11 -19.99
CA ASP A 276 -15.90 13.75 -21.29
C ASP A 276 -15.88 12.72 -22.42
N MET A 277 -17.01 12.09 -22.66
CA MET A 277 -17.16 11.10 -23.72
C MET A 277 -18.21 11.56 -24.74
N PRO A 278 -18.03 11.23 -26.03
CA PRO A 278 -19.04 11.52 -27.04
C PRO A 278 -20.32 10.70 -26.77
N GLN A 279 -21.48 11.26 -27.14
CA GLN A 279 -22.81 10.65 -27.10
C GLN A 279 -23.44 10.48 -25.71
N LEU A 280 -22.73 9.91 -24.74
CA LEU A 280 -23.21 9.70 -23.37
C LEU A 280 -22.12 10.10 -22.40
N ASP A 281 -22.35 11.15 -21.59
CA ASP A 281 -21.34 11.62 -20.65
C ASP A 281 -21.25 10.69 -19.42
N GLY A 282 -20.10 10.69 -18.73
CA GLY A 282 -19.87 9.83 -17.59
C GLY A 282 -20.82 10.09 -16.42
N TYR A 283 -21.34 11.30 -16.25
CA TYR A 283 -22.32 11.60 -15.22
C TYR A 283 -23.67 10.93 -15.51
N GLU A 284 -24.07 10.89 -16.77
CA GLU A 284 -25.31 10.21 -17.20
C GLU A 284 -25.19 8.71 -16.98
N VAL A 285 -24.06 8.08 -17.38
CA VAL A 285 -23.79 6.65 -17.13
C VAL A 285 -23.87 6.36 -15.63
N CYS A 286 -23.20 7.15 -14.79
CA CYS A 286 -23.23 6.96 -13.34
C CYS A 286 -24.66 7.09 -12.80
N SER A 287 -25.41 8.09 -13.23
CA SER A 287 -26.80 8.30 -12.81
C SER A 287 -27.71 7.10 -13.16
N LEU A 288 -27.53 6.51 -14.34
CA LEU A 288 -28.25 5.31 -14.76
C LEU A 288 -27.89 4.10 -13.90
N LEU A 289 -26.59 3.90 -13.61
CA LEU A 289 -26.12 2.83 -12.72
C LEU A 289 -26.70 2.93 -11.31
N ARG A 290 -26.82 4.13 -10.76
CA ARG A 290 -27.40 4.35 -9.43
C ARG A 290 -28.90 4.04 -9.37
N LYS A 291 -29.62 4.07 -10.50
CA LYS A 291 -31.02 3.66 -10.61
C LYS A 291 -31.18 2.14 -10.79
N HIS A 292 -30.14 1.44 -11.21
CA HIS A 292 -30.21 0.01 -11.47
C HIS A 292 -29.95 -0.81 -10.20
N SER A 293 -30.85 -1.73 -9.86
CA SER A 293 -30.81 -2.49 -8.60
C SER A 293 -29.51 -3.25 -8.36
N SER A 294 -28.91 -3.81 -9.41
CA SER A 294 -27.68 -4.60 -9.32
C SER A 294 -26.40 -3.76 -9.21
N PHE A 295 -26.42 -2.49 -9.65
CA PHE A 295 -25.20 -1.66 -9.73
C PHE A 295 -25.27 -0.40 -8.86
N LYS A 296 -26.37 -0.16 -8.16
CA LYS A 296 -26.53 1.02 -7.31
C LYS A 296 -25.42 1.18 -6.26
N ASN A 297 -24.82 0.08 -5.83
CA ASN A 297 -23.75 0.04 -4.83
C ASN A 297 -22.35 -0.21 -5.44
N THR A 298 -22.24 -0.53 -6.74
CA THR A 298 -20.95 -0.72 -7.41
C THR A 298 -20.18 0.60 -7.38
N PRO A 299 -18.93 0.63 -6.88
CA PRO A 299 -18.12 1.82 -6.89
C PRO A 299 -17.90 2.35 -8.31
N VAL A 300 -18.15 3.66 -8.50
CA VAL A 300 -17.90 4.38 -9.76
C VAL A 300 -16.97 5.54 -9.47
N ILE A 301 -15.79 5.52 -10.07
CA ILE A 301 -14.78 6.56 -9.94
C ILE A 301 -14.76 7.38 -11.22
N MET A 302 -14.96 8.68 -11.10
CA MET A 302 -14.81 9.61 -12.24
C MET A 302 -13.33 9.84 -12.53
N VAL A 303 -12.87 9.53 -13.73
CA VAL A 303 -11.48 9.68 -14.16
C VAL A 303 -11.44 10.71 -15.28
N THR A 304 -11.06 11.96 -14.99
CA THR A 304 -11.24 13.04 -15.96
C THR A 304 -10.22 14.17 -15.82
N ALA A 305 -9.97 14.88 -16.92
CA ALA A 305 -9.21 16.13 -16.91
C ALA A 305 -10.04 17.33 -16.39
N LYS A 306 -11.36 17.20 -16.31
CA LYS A 306 -12.25 18.25 -15.77
C LYS A 306 -12.24 18.20 -14.25
N THR A 307 -11.47 19.08 -13.61
CA THR A 307 -11.21 19.07 -12.16
C THR A 307 -11.83 20.23 -11.40
N GLY A 308 -12.68 21.01 -12.06
CA GLY A 308 -13.33 22.20 -11.49
C GLY A 308 -14.27 21.87 -10.32
N LEU A 309 -14.57 22.90 -9.50
CA LEU A 309 -15.51 22.73 -8.37
C LEU A 309 -16.89 22.26 -8.84
N ILE A 310 -17.33 22.73 -10.03
CA ILE A 310 -18.60 22.34 -10.64
C ILE A 310 -18.58 20.85 -10.99
N ASP A 311 -17.47 20.34 -11.56
CA ASP A 311 -17.33 18.95 -11.95
C ASP A 311 -17.33 18.02 -10.74
N ARG A 312 -16.64 18.42 -9.67
CA ARG A 312 -16.67 17.70 -8.39
C ARG A 312 -18.07 17.70 -7.75
N ALA A 313 -18.77 18.83 -7.82
CA ALA A 313 -20.16 18.91 -7.35
C ALA A 313 -21.10 17.99 -8.15
N ARG A 314 -20.94 17.95 -9.47
CA ARG A 314 -21.71 17.04 -10.36
C ARG A 314 -21.42 15.56 -10.02
N ALA A 315 -20.16 15.18 -9.81
CA ALA A 315 -19.80 13.84 -9.42
C ALA A 315 -20.51 13.42 -8.11
N LYS A 316 -20.55 14.31 -7.12
CA LYS A 316 -21.30 14.07 -5.87
C LYS A 316 -22.81 13.94 -6.09
N LEU A 317 -23.40 14.76 -6.95
CA LEU A 317 -24.84 14.71 -7.27
C LEU A 317 -25.24 13.36 -7.89
N VAL A 318 -24.42 12.81 -8.78
CA VAL A 318 -24.66 11.49 -9.38
C VAL A 318 -24.20 10.33 -8.48
N ARG A 319 -23.76 10.62 -7.24
CA ARG A 319 -23.25 9.65 -6.27
C ARG A 319 -22.08 8.83 -6.79
N ALA A 320 -21.13 9.46 -7.46
CA ALA A 320 -19.84 8.86 -7.73
C ALA A 320 -19.14 8.52 -6.41
N SER A 321 -18.46 7.38 -6.36
CA SER A 321 -17.75 6.89 -5.17
C SER A 321 -16.40 7.56 -5.00
N GLY A 322 -15.83 8.10 -6.08
CA GLY A 322 -14.55 8.80 -6.05
C GLY A 322 -14.31 9.62 -7.31
N PHE A 323 -13.19 10.33 -7.30
CA PHE A 323 -12.79 11.23 -8.37
C PHE A 323 -11.26 11.17 -8.53
N LEU A 324 -10.79 10.79 -9.72
CA LEU A 324 -9.37 10.70 -10.08
C LEU A 324 -9.04 11.70 -11.20
N PRO A 325 -8.31 12.79 -10.90
CA PRO A 325 -7.94 13.77 -11.91
C PRO A 325 -6.87 13.22 -12.87
N LYS A 326 -7.00 13.52 -14.16
CA LYS A 326 -5.95 13.31 -15.17
C LYS A 326 -5.02 14.52 -15.23
N PRO A 327 -3.68 14.35 -15.35
CA PRO A 327 -2.96 13.08 -15.37
C PRO A 327 -2.83 12.47 -13.95
N PHE A 328 -2.86 11.14 -13.85
CA PHE A 328 -2.70 10.40 -12.60
C PHE A 328 -1.54 9.42 -12.69
N THR A 329 -0.98 9.07 -11.52
CA THR A 329 0.06 8.06 -11.39
C THR A 329 -0.53 6.68 -11.10
N GLN A 330 0.28 5.63 -11.24
CA GLN A 330 -0.10 4.28 -10.79
C GLN A 330 -0.51 4.26 -9.31
N GLY A 331 0.22 5.02 -8.47
CA GLY A 331 -0.09 5.14 -7.05
C GLY A 331 -1.46 5.76 -6.77
N ASP A 332 -1.82 6.82 -7.50
CA ASP A 332 -3.13 7.47 -7.37
C ASP A 332 -4.25 6.51 -7.76
N LEU A 333 -4.04 5.75 -8.85
CA LEU A 333 -4.99 4.75 -9.32
C LEU A 333 -5.17 3.62 -8.29
N LEU A 334 -4.08 3.02 -7.81
CA LEU A 334 -4.13 1.96 -6.80
C LEU A 334 -4.78 2.44 -5.50
N LYS A 335 -4.43 3.65 -5.06
CA LYS A 335 -5.04 4.28 -3.88
C LYS A 335 -6.55 4.30 -4.00
N ILE A 336 -7.10 4.87 -5.08
CA ILE A 336 -8.55 5.02 -5.21
C ILE A 336 -9.26 3.69 -5.42
N ILE A 337 -8.62 2.72 -6.06
CA ILE A 337 -9.14 1.36 -6.20
C ILE A 337 -9.26 0.71 -4.82
N PHE A 338 -8.18 0.67 -4.02
CA PHE A 338 -8.19 0.03 -2.71
C PHE A 338 -9.11 0.71 -1.67
N GLN A 339 -9.35 2.01 -1.80
CA GLN A 339 -10.34 2.72 -0.98
C GLN A 339 -11.78 2.24 -1.23
N ASN A 340 -12.06 1.72 -2.41
CA ASN A 340 -13.42 1.44 -2.87
C ASN A 340 -13.72 -0.06 -3.08
N ILE A 341 -12.71 -0.91 -3.10
CA ILE A 341 -12.87 -2.37 -3.15
C ILE A 341 -12.81 -2.91 -1.72
N THR A 342 -13.94 -3.25 -1.15
CA THR A 342 -14.07 -3.87 0.19
C THR A 342 -14.66 -5.26 0.09
#